data_4da66ad5e110f6c3c4bab8bcd5ced8d7
#
_entry.id   4da66ad5e110f6c3c4bab8bcd5ced8d7
#
_cell.length_a   1.000
_cell.length_b   1.000
_cell.length_c   1.000
_cell.angle_alpha   90.00
_cell.angle_beta   90.00
_cell.angle_gamma   90.00
#
_symmetry.space_group_name_H-M   'P 1'
#
loop_
_entity.id
_entity.type
_entity.pdbx_description
1 polymer ?
#
loop_
_entity_poly.entity_id
_entity_poly.type
_entity_poly.pdbx_seq_one_letter_code
_entity_poly.pdbx_strand_id
1 'polypeptide(L)'
;MRSPARVRRTLLATGALVATVLTGSCSGDSGGTSAPPDVPTLQELGTPEGRLDLVAWAGYAENGSNDPKVDWVKPFTKATGCKVYTKVADTSDSMVALMKSGRYDGVSASGDASLRLIYGGTVAPVNTRLLSNWNDIAGYLKNQPYNSAAGRMYGVPHGYGANMLMYRTDKITQRPTSWSVVWDKESPAAGHVVAYDSPIYIADAALYLKAHRPDLKINDVYELDEKQFDAAVDLLKQQRPNVNQYWANYLDELQSFKSGYNYAGTAWQVTANLAMAEKAPVATTIPDEGATGWSDTWMISSKAQHPTCMYQWMNWITMPKVQAEVAQWFGEAPANPKACRYTAKGFCSTYHVGDPEFYKRLAFWKTPVKECGDDRGSKCVDYSRWAQAWTQIKG
;
A
#
# COMPACT_ATOMS: atom_id res chain seq x y z
N MET A 1 -42.06 19.34 54.69
CA MET A 1 -41.95 19.42 56.17
C MET A 1 -40.56 19.13 56.58
N ARG A 2 -39.91 20.17 57.16
CA ARG A 2 -38.78 20.14 58.14
C ARG A 2 -37.42 19.53 57.73
N SER A 3 -36.51 20.40 57.32
CA SER A 3 -35.16 20.54 57.83
C SER A 3 -35.17 20.71 59.37
N PRO A 4 -34.05 20.70 60.14
CA PRO A 4 -32.64 21.00 59.83
C PRO A 4 -31.56 20.39 60.78
N ALA A 5 -30.29 20.71 60.48
CA ALA A 5 -29.21 21.25 61.31
C ALA A 5 -28.49 20.29 62.30
N ARG A 6 -27.26 20.38 62.58
CA ARG A 6 -26.13 21.30 62.77
C ARG A 6 -24.90 20.51 63.29
N VAL A 7 -23.71 20.76 62.75
CA VAL A 7 -22.54 21.48 63.31
C VAL A 7 -21.82 20.90 64.54
N ARG A 8 -20.50 20.67 64.37
CA ARG A 8 -19.32 21.17 65.15
C ARG A 8 -18.05 20.42 64.70
N ARG A 9 -17.03 21.10 64.15
CA ARG A 9 -15.86 21.78 64.73
C ARG A 9 -15.07 20.84 65.68
N THR A 10 -13.80 20.64 65.64
CA THR A 10 -12.54 21.25 65.20
C THR A 10 -11.43 20.30 65.67
N LEU A 11 -10.31 20.17 65.02
CA LEU A 11 -8.99 20.45 65.63
C LEU A 11 -7.89 20.23 64.60
N LEU A 12 -6.99 21.19 64.60
CA LEU A 12 -5.75 21.27 63.86
C LEU A 12 -4.72 20.25 64.35
N ALA A 13 -3.98 19.64 63.43
CA ALA A 13 -2.67 19.11 63.69
C ALA A 13 -1.75 19.49 62.52
N THR A 14 -0.79 20.33 62.83
CA THR A 14 0.35 20.76 62.03
C THR A 14 1.27 19.59 61.77
N GLY A 15 1.52 19.26 60.49
CA GLY A 15 2.51 18.29 60.07
C GLY A 15 3.33 18.82 58.88
N ALA A 16 4.62 18.89 59.07
CA ALA A 16 5.63 19.54 58.25
C ALA A 16 5.62 19.08 56.78
N LEU A 17 5.61 20.05 55.85
CA LEU A 17 5.91 19.85 54.43
C LEU A 17 7.40 19.52 54.27
N VAL A 18 7.69 18.30 53.82
CA VAL A 18 8.96 17.96 53.18
C VAL A 18 8.76 18.15 51.69
N ALA A 19 9.26 19.24 51.13
CA ALA A 19 9.32 19.49 49.73
C ALA A 19 10.41 18.60 49.07
N THR A 20 10.03 17.49 48.49
CA THR A 20 10.87 16.74 47.56
C THR A 20 10.87 17.46 46.22
N VAL A 21 11.95 18.14 45.91
CA VAL A 21 12.21 18.71 44.57
C VAL A 21 12.50 17.52 43.66
N LEU A 22 11.49 17.15 42.87
CA LEU A 22 11.68 16.29 41.72
C LEU A 22 12.27 17.16 40.58
N THR A 23 13.60 17.05 40.43
CA THR A 23 14.30 17.53 39.25
C THR A 23 13.81 16.70 38.06
N GLY A 24 12.82 17.21 37.34
CA GLY A 24 12.43 16.69 36.03
C GLY A 24 13.61 16.91 35.06
N SER A 25 14.34 15.85 34.77
CA SER A 25 15.25 15.81 33.66
C SER A 25 14.40 15.93 32.37
N CYS A 26 14.40 17.10 31.77
CA CYS A 26 14.06 17.26 30.36
C CYS A 26 15.12 16.48 29.59
N SER A 27 14.82 15.23 29.24
CA SER A 27 15.55 14.52 28.20
C SER A 27 15.25 15.27 26.91
N GLY A 28 16.25 15.96 26.39
CA GLY A 28 16.24 16.53 25.08
C GLY A 28 15.89 15.45 24.07
N ASP A 29 14.95 15.76 23.23
CA ASP A 29 14.59 14.98 22.06
C ASP A 29 15.80 14.99 21.10
N SER A 30 16.69 14.02 21.29
CA SER A 30 17.75 13.71 20.34
C SER A 30 17.04 13.03 19.17
N GLY A 31 16.89 13.76 18.05
CA GLY A 31 16.38 13.25 16.78
C GLY A 31 17.17 12.05 16.26
N GLY A 32 16.85 10.89 16.79
CA GLY A 32 17.26 9.59 16.26
C GLY A 32 16.07 9.00 15.49
N THR A 33 16.34 8.35 14.37
CA THR A 33 15.39 7.50 13.66
C THR A 33 14.71 6.61 14.70
N SER A 34 13.43 6.82 14.96
CA SER A 34 12.70 5.98 15.91
C SER A 34 12.66 4.57 15.33
N ALA A 35 13.32 3.62 16.01
CA ALA A 35 13.21 2.22 15.64
C ALA A 35 11.75 1.78 15.74
N PRO A 36 11.30 0.82 14.89
CA PRO A 36 9.99 0.23 15.08
C PRO A 36 9.84 -0.31 16.51
N PRO A 37 8.60 -0.29 17.07
CA PRO A 37 8.35 -0.91 18.36
C PRO A 37 8.87 -2.34 18.41
N ASP A 38 9.41 -2.75 19.55
CA ASP A 38 9.88 -4.13 19.73
C ASP A 38 8.68 -5.08 19.89
N VAL A 39 8.23 -5.61 18.77
CA VAL A 39 7.16 -6.60 18.70
C VAL A 39 7.78 -7.98 18.57
N PRO A 40 7.39 -8.96 19.41
CA PRO A 40 7.90 -10.32 19.33
C PRO A 40 7.61 -10.98 17.98
N THR A 41 8.59 -11.75 17.50
CA THR A 41 8.44 -12.58 16.30
C THR A 41 8.03 -13.99 16.72
N LEU A 42 7.04 -14.59 16.04
CA LEU A 42 6.67 -16.00 16.27
C LEU A 42 7.88 -16.90 16.00
N GLN A 43 8.21 -17.80 16.93
CA GLN A 43 9.39 -18.65 16.81
C GLN A 43 9.10 -20.02 16.22
N GLU A 44 7.89 -20.56 16.46
CA GLU A 44 7.43 -21.88 15.99
C GLU A 44 5.93 -21.85 15.69
N LEU A 45 5.48 -22.73 14.82
CA LEU A 45 4.07 -22.90 14.53
C LEU A 45 3.43 -23.80 15.59
N GLY A 46 2.31 -23.38 16.15
CA GLY A 46 1.48 -24.18 17.04
C GLY A 46 0.46 -25.04 16.28
N THR A 47 -0.52 -25.51 17.02
CA THR A 47 -1.74 -26.11 16.42
C THR A 47 -2.56 -25.00 15.75
N PRO A 48 -3.11 -25.23 14.55
CA PRO A 48 -3.99 -24.27 13.90
C PRO A 48 -5.19 -23.89 14.77
N GLU A 49 -5.46 -22.61 14.88
CA GLU A 49 -6.49 -22.08 15.79
C GLU A 49 -7.91 -22.17 15.20
N GLY A 50 -8.04 -22.65 13.96
CA GLY A 50 -9.32 -22.92 13.31
C GLY A 50 -10.01 -21.70 12.68
N ARG A 51 -9.42 -20.52 12.82
CA ARG A 51 -9.94 -19.24 12.29
C ARG A 51 -8.82 -18.36 11.76
N LEU A 52 -9.14 -17.49 10.79
CA LEU A 52 -8.24 -16.49 10.25
C LEU A 52 -9.05 -15.27 9.80
N ASP A 53 -8.81 -14.13 10.41
CA ASP A 53 -9.47 -12.86 10.09
C ASP A 53 -8.50 -11.96 9.32
N LEU A 54 -8.82 -11.67 8.06
CA LEU A 54 -7.97 -10.91 7.14
C LEU A 54 -8.58 -9.57 6.74
N VAL A 55 -7.72 -8.58 6.55
CA VAL A 55 -7.99 -7.39 5.74
C VAL A 55 -7.28 -7.57 4.40
N ALA A 56 -7.99 -7.44 3.29
CA ALA A 56 -7.41 -7.69 1.98
C ALA A 56 -7.98 -6.80 0.89
N TRP A 57 -7.20 -6.60 -0.16
CA TRP A 57 -7.70 -6.07 -1.42
C TRP A 57 -8.76 -7.02 -2.01
N ALA A 58 -9.72 -6.45 -2.76
CA ALA A 58 -10.65 -7.26 -3.55
C ALA A 58 -9.87 -8.16 -4.50
N GLY A 59 -10.24 -9.44 -4.57
CA GLY A 59 -9.56 -10.41 -5.44
C GLY A 59 -8.40 -11.18 -4.81
N TYR A 60 -7.97 -10.86 -3.58
CA TYR A 60 -6.82 -11.54 -2.93
C TYR A 60 -7.20 -12.76 -2.07
N ALA A 61 -8.47 -12.92 -1.75
CA ALA A 61 -8.96 -14.03 -0.92
C ALA A 61 -10.29 -14.58 -1.47
N GLU A 62 -10.27 -15.08 -2.71
CA GLU A 62 -11.44 -15.60 -3.38
C GLU A 62 -11.86 -16.97 -2.85
N ASN A 63 -13.16 -17.10 -2.60
CA ASN A 63 -13.80 -18.28 -2.00
C ASN A 63 -14.91 -18.87 -2.89
N GLY A 64 -14.93 -18.50 -4.17
CA GLY A 64 -15.94 -18.92 -5.12
C GLY A 64 -17.25 -18.15 -5.07
N SER A 65 -17.35 -17.07 -4.27
CA SER A 65 -18.57 -16.25 -4.20
C SER A 65 -18.72 -15.30 -5.39
N ASN A 66 -17.61 -14.79 -5.91
CA ASN A 66 -17.58 -13.92 -7.08
C ASN A 66 -17.63 -14.72 -8.40
N ASP A 67 -16.84 -15.78 -8.48
CA ASP A 67 -16.87 -16.79 -9.54
C ASP A 67 -16.68 -18.19 -8.93
N PRO A 68 -17.63 -19.13 -9.09
CA PRO A 68 -17.52 -20.48 -8.55
C PRO A 68 -16.27 -21.26 -8.99
N LYS A 69 -15.60 -20.85 -10.06
CA LYS A 69 -14.36 -21.45 -10.57
C LYS A 69 -13.10 -20.85 -9.94
N VAL A 70 -13.24 -19.78 -9.17
CA VAL A 70 -12.13 -19.03 -8.59
C VAL A 70 -12.20 -19.16 -7.07
N ASP A 71 -11.45 -20.10 -6.52
CA ASP A 71 -11.52 -20.45 -5.11
C ASP A 71 -10.21 -21.07 -4.63
N TRP A 72 -9.42 -20.33 -3.87
CA TRP A 72 -8.25 -20.84 -3.15
C TRP A 72 -8.41 -20.80 -1.63
N VAL A 73 -9.51 -20.22 -1.14
CA VAL A 73 -9.83 -20.14 0.28
C VAL A 73 -10.41 -21.46 0.82
N LYS A 74 -11.40 -22.08 0.13
CA LYS A 74 -11.96 -23.37 0.59
C LYS A 74 -10.93 -24.50 0.59
N PRO A 75 -10.07 -24.65 -0.45
CA PRO A 75 -8.97 -25.60 -0.40
C PRO A 75 -7.99 -25.35 0.75
N PHE A 76 -7.66 -24.10 1.05
CA PHE A 76 -6.87 -23.71 2.23
C PHE A 76 -7.54 -24.19 3.52
N THR A 77 -8.82 -23.84 3.71
CA THR A 77 -9.58 -24.24 4.90
C THR A 77 -9.62 -25.77 5.04
N LYS A 78 -9.82 -26.49 3.94
CA LYS A 78 -9.83 -27.97 3.96
C LYS A 78 -8.47 -28.55 4.36
N ALA A 79 -7.38 -27.94 3.89
CA ALA A 79 -6.02 -28.41 4.15
C ALA A 79 -5.54 -28.13 5.58
N THR A 80 -5.97 -27.00 6.17
CA THR A 80 -5.41 -26.48 7.41
C THR A 80 -6.38 -26.48 8.59
N GLY A 81 -7.68 -26.55 8.33
CA GLY A 81 -8.73 -26.34 9.34
C GLY A 81 -9.01 -24.86 9.64
N CYS A 82 -8.22 -23.91 9.09
CA CYS A 82 -8.39 -22.48 9.32
C CYS A 82 -9.49 -21.89 8.42
N LYS A 83 -10.63 -21.50 9.00
CA LYS A 83 -11.70 -20.80 8.29
C LYS A 83 -11.33 -19.33 8.08
N VAL A 84 -11.33 -18.87 6.83
CA VAL A 84 -10.95 -17.51 6.46
C VAL A 84 -12.17 -16.61 6.45
N TYR A 85 -12.05 -15.45 7.09
CA TYR A 85 -13.01 -14.34 7.06
C TYR A 85 -12.28 -13.11 6.56
N THR A 86 -12.74 -12.56 5.44
CA THR A 86 -12.05 -11.44 4.79
C THR A 86 -12.89 -10.17 4.88
N LYS A 87 -12.28 -9.10 5.37
CA LYS A 87 -12.77 -7.74 5.21
C LYS A 87 -12.06 -7.11 4.01
N VAL A 88 -12.78 -6.87 2.94
CA VAL A 88 -12.26 -6.13 1.80
C VAL A 88 -12.13 -4.66 2.18
N ALA A 89 -11.02 -4.05 1.78
CA ALA A 89 -10.74 -2.63 1.89
C ALA A 89 -10.24 -2.09 0.55
N ASP A 90 -10.69 -0.89 0.17
CA ASP A 90 -10.44 -0.31 -1.16
C ASP A 90 -9.23 0.65 -1.18
N THR A 91 -8.69 1.00 -0.01
CA THR A 91 -7.54 1.92 0.10
C THR A 91 -6.58 1.49 1.21
N SER A 92 -5.30 1.84 1.05
CA SER A 92 -4.27 1.67 2.08
C SER A 92 -4.64 2.36 3.41
N ASP A 93 -5.29 3.52 3.35
CA ASP A 93 -5.73 4.24 4.56
C ASP A 93 -6.80 3.46 5.33
N SER A 94 -7.78 2.87 4.63
CA SER A 94 -8.79 2.03 5.26
C SER A 94 -8.18 0.76 5.86
N MET A 95 -7.19 0.15 5.21
CA MET A 95 -6.46 -1.01 5.75
C MET A 95 -5.72 -0.67 7.04
N VAL A 96 -4.98 0.45 7.06
CA VAL A 96 -4.29 0.92 8.27
C VAL A 96 -5.28 1.18 9.41
N ALA A 97 -6.43 1.81 9.12
CA ALA A 97 -7.47 2.06 10.12
C ALA A 97 -8.07 0.76 10.67
N LEU A 98 -8.36 -0.22 9.80
CA LEU A 98 -8.88 -1.53 10.21
C LEU A 98 -7.88 -2.29 11.10
N MET A 99 -6.60 -2.31 10.72
CA MET A 99 -5.55 -3.01 11.49
C MET A 99 -5.33 -2.39 12.88
N LYS A 100 -5.47 -1.07 13.03
CA LYS A 100 -5.41 -0.40 14.35
C LYS A 100 -6.46 -0.90 15.33
N SER A 101 -7.57 -1.45 14.85
CA SER A 101 -8.61 -2.02 15.72
C SER A 101 -8.14 -3.26 16.49
N GLY A 102 -7.08 -3.95 16.03
CA GLY A 102 -6.56 -5.18 16.62
C GLY A 102 -7.46 -6.41 16.47
N ARG A 103 -8.47 -6.36 15.58
CA ARG A 103 -9.46 -7.44 15.38
C ARG A 103 -9.08 -8.41 14.28
N TYR A 104 -8.03 -8.12 13.51
CA TYR A 104 -7.61 -8.91 12.35
C TYR A 104 -6.25 -9.55 12.61
N ASP A 105 -6.05 -10.73 12.05
CA ASP A 105 -4.80 -11.49 12.18
C ASP A 105 -3.76 -11.07 11.15
N GLY A 106 -4.22 -10.58 10.00
CA GLY A 106 -3.32 -10.15 8.94
C GLY A 106 -3.95 -9.20 7.94
N VAL A 107 -3.08 -8.62 7.11
CA VAL A 107 -3.45 -7.66 6.08
C VAL A 107 -2.59 -7.87 4.83
N SER A 108 -3.20 -7.69 3.64
CA SER A 108 -2.46 -7.51 2.40
C SER A 108 -2.19 -6.01 2.21
N ALA A 109 -0.95 -5.58 2.48
CA ALA A 109 -0.61 -4.16 2.50
C ALA A 109 0.29 -3.77 1.33
N SER A 110 -0.01 -2.64 0.69
CA SER A 110 0.87 -1.99 -0.27
C SER A 110 1.95 -1.17 0.43
N GLY A 111 3.01 -0.80 -0.28
CA GLY A 111 4.19 -0.17 0.30
C GLY A 111 3.93 1.18 0.98
N ASP A 112 2.92 1.92 0.54
CA ASP A 112 2.51 3.19 1.16
C ASP A 112 1.86 3.02 2.54
N ALA A 113 1.32 1.82 2.86
CA ALA A 113 0.78 1.47 4.16
C ALA A 113 1.83 0.83 5.09
N SER A 114 2.80 0.13 4.53
CA SER A 114 3.66 -0.80 5.27
C SER A 114 4.40 -0.16 6.44
N LEU A 115 5.13 0.93 6.25
CA LEU A 115 5.87 1.57 7.35
C LEU A 115 4.93 2.19 8.39
N ARG A 116 3.74 2.62 8.00
CA ARG A 116 2.71 3.12 8.94
C ARG A 116 2.24 2.01 9.88
N LEU A 117 2.08 0.80 9.36
CA LEU A 117 1.74 -0.39 10.14
C LEU A 117 2.91 -0.84 11.03
N ILE A 118 4.13 -0.82 10.50
CA ILE A 118 5.36 -1.22 11.20
C ILE A 118 5.65 -0.27 12.35
N TYR A 119 5.83 1.02 12.07
CA TYR A 119 6.14 2.03 13.09
C TYR A 119 4.97 2.31 14.04
N GLY A 120 3.74 2.05 13.60
CA GLY A 120 2.56 2.06 14.46
C GLY A 120 2.42 0.85 15.38
N GLY A 121 3.33 -0.13 15.30
CA GLY A 121 3.32 -1.34 16.13
C GLY A 121 2.10 -2.24 15.90
N THR A 122 1.40 -2.09 14.78
CA THR A 122 0.19 -2.87 14.46
C THR A 122 0.49 -4.20 13.80
N VAL A 123 1.71 -4.37 13.29
CA VAL A 123 2.19 -5.62 12.69
C VAL A 123 3.46 -6.11 13.37
N ALA A 124 3.66 -7.42 13.34
CA ALA A 124 4.84 -8.09 13.89
C ALA A 124 5.83 -8.45 12.79
N PRO A 125 7.13 -8.55 13.11
CA PRO A 125 8.10 -9.12 12.19
C PRO A 125 7.78 -10.56 11.85
N VAL A 126 8.07 -10.95 10.61
CA VAL A 126 7.86 -12.30 10.10
C VAL A 126 9.11 -13.15 10.32
N ASN A 127 8.96 -14.33 10.92
CA ASN A 127 9.99 -15.36 10.94
C ASN A 127 10.01 -16.11 9.61
N THR A 128 10.87 -15.68 8.70
CA THR A 128 10.94 -16.25 7.35
C THR A 128 11.36 -17.72 7.32
N ARG A 129 11.93 -18.26 8.41
CA ARG A 129 12.25 -19.70 8.54
C ARG A 129 11.02 -20.59 8.65
N LEU A 130 9.88 -20.02 9.05
CA LEU A 130 8.60 -20.71 9.12
C LEU A 130 7.84 -20.70 7.79
N LEU A 131 8.41 -20.06 6.75
CA LEU A 131 7.81 -19.96 5.43
C LEU A 131 8.49 -20.92 4.45
N SER A 132 7.80 -22.02 4.12
CA SER A 132 8.33 -23.09 3.25
C SER A 132 8.68 -22.60 1.85
N ASN A 133 7.93 -21.61 1.32
CA ASN A 133 8.14 -21.07 -0.01
C ASN A 133 9.03 -19.79 -0.03
N TRP A 134 9.60 -19.39 1.12
CA TRP A 134 10.37 -18.15 1.21
C TRP A 134 11.52 -18.07 0.19
N ASN A 135 12.24 -19.16 0.00
CA ASN A 135 13.36 -19.19 -0.93
C ASN A 135 12.95 -19.06 -2.40
N ASP A 136 11.67 -19.37 -2.70
CA ASP A 136 11.11 -19.29 -4.05
C ASP A 136 10.61 -17.87 -4.40
N ILE A 137 10.41 -17.01 -3.42
CA ILE A 137 10.06 -15.61 -3.64
C ILE A 137 11.25 -14.90 -4.28
N ALA A 138 10.97 -14.06 -5.27
CA ALA A 138 11.98 -13.30 -6.00
C ALA A 138 12.82 -12.43 -5.05
N GLY A 139 14.15 -12.47 -5.21
CA GLY A 139 15.10 -11.80 -4.31
C GLY A 139 14.93 -10.28 -4.29
N TYR A 140 14.59 -9.69 -5.43
CA TYR A 140 14.37 -8.25 -5.57
C TYR A 140 13.12 -7.71 -4.88
N LEU A 141 12.23 -8.59 -4.36
CA LEU A 141 11.06 -8.21 -3.57
C LEU A 141 11.30 -8.35 -2.06
N LYS A 142 12.43 -8.92 -1.65
CA LYS A 142 12.77 -9.16 -0.24
C LYS A 142 13.61 -8.01 0.33
N ASN A 143 13.42 -7.73 1.62
CA ASN A 143 14.19 -6.72 2.35
C ASN A 143 14.17 -5.32 1.69
N GLN A 144 13.03 -4.98 1.10
CA GLN A 144 12.85 -3.68 0.48
C GLN A 144 12.38 -2.63 1.50
N PRO A 145 12.63 -1.33 1.27
CA PRO A 145 12.19 -0.26 2.16
C PRO A 145 10.68 -0.25 2.43
N TYR A 146 9.88 -0.84 1.55
CA TYR A 146 8.43 -0.89 1.66
C TYR A 146 7.91 -2.15 2.39
N ASN A 147 8.75 -3.11 2.78
CA ASN A 147 8.31 -4.32 3.49
C ASN A 147 9.22 -4.76 4.63
N SER A 148 10.26 -3.98 4.94
CA SER A 148 11.21 -4.26 6.00
C SER A 148 11.59 -2.98 6.75
N ALA A 149 11.99 -3.11 8.00
CA ALA A 149 12.51 -2.03 8.82
C ALA A 149 13.50 -2.58 9.85
N ALA A 150 14.56 -1.83 10.15
CA ALA A 150 15.60 -2.20 11.12
C ALA A 150 16.16 -3.62 10.91
N GLY A 151 16.36 -4.02 9.64
CA GLY A 151 16.89 -5.35 9.27
C GLY A 151 15.92 -6.51 9.49
N ARG A 152 14.64 -6.26 9.80
CA ARG A 152 13.62 -7.29 10.02
C ARG A 152 12.57 -7.23 8.89
N MET A 153 12.16 -8.41 8.38
CA MET A 153 11.04 -8.54 7.46
C MET A 153 9.71 -8.41 8.20
N TYR A 154 8.76 -7.69 7.62
CA TYR A 154 7.39 -7.55 8.13
C TYR A 154 6.34 -8.00 7.12
N GLY A 155 6.62 -7.87 5.83
CA GLY A 155 5.71 -8.23 4.76
C GLY A 155 6.22 -9.37 3.88
N VAL A 156 5.43 -10.41 3.71
CA VAL A 156 5.71 -11.53 2.78
C VAL A 156 5.21 -11.10 1.40
N PRO A 157 6.08 -10.94 0.39
CA PRO A 157 5.68 -10.50 -0.93
C PRO A 157 4.63 -11.40 -1.56
N HIS A 158 3.58 -10.79 -2.10
CA HIS A 158 2.44 -11.47 -2.71
C HIS A 158 2.44 -11.33 -4.23
N GLY A 159 2.27 -10.09 -4.71
CA GLY A 159 2.25 -9.72 -6.10
C GLY A 159 2.71 -8.29 -6.27
N TYR A 160 2.95 -7.88 -7.51
CA TYR A 160 3.38 -6.53 -7.81
C TYR A 160 2.96 -6.11 -9.21
N GLY A 161 2.89 -4.80 -9.46
CA GLY A 161 2.51 -4.24 -10.74
C GLY A 161 2.92 -2.79 -10.92
N ALA A 162 2.79 -2.31 -12.14
CA ALA A 162 2.97 -0.91 -12.50
C ALA A 162 1.65 -0.16 -12.43
N ASN A 163 1.71 1.12 -12.07
CA ASN A 163 0.65 2.09 -12.32
C ASN A 163 0.85 2.59 -13.76
N MET A 164 0.11 2.01 -14.69
CA MET A 164 0.29 2.28 -16.12
C MET A 164 -0.47 3.53 -16.54
N LEU A 165 0.01 4.21 -17.56
CA LEU A 165 -0.81 5.16 -18.29
C LEU A 165 -1.77 4.37 -19.19
N MET A 166 -3.06 4.37 -18.87
CA MET A 166 -4.13 3.87 -19.74
C MET A 166 -4.76 5.04 -20.51
N TYR A 167 -5.03 4.83 -21.78
CA TYR A 167 -5.64 5.86 -22.62
C TYR A 167 -6.59 5.26 -23.66
N ARG A 168 -7.58 6.04 -24.09
CA ARG A 168 -8.50 5.67 -25.16
C ARG A 168 -7.88 5.92 -26.51
N THR A 169 -7.79 4.89 -27.34
CA THR A 169 -7.17 4.93 -28.68
C THR A 169 -8.03 5.65 -29.71
N ASP A 170 -9.35 5.79 -29.47
CA ASP A 170 -10.28 6.56 -30.32
C ASP A 170 -10.26 8.07 -29.99
N LYS A 171 -9.63 8.49 -28.92
CA LYS A 171 -9.47 9.90 -28.49
C LYS A 171 -8.03 10.37 -28.60
N ILE A 172 -7.09 9.52 -28.27
CA ILE A 172 -5.64 9.77 -28.30
C ILE A 172 -5.05 8.78 -29.29
N THR A 173 -4.95 9.20 -30.54
CA THR A 173 -4.60 8.32 -31.67
C THR A 173 -3.10 8.01 -31.74
N GLN A 174 -2.24 8.85 -31.14
CA GLN A 174 -0.82 8.59 -31.01
C GLN A 174 -0.54 8.02 -29.63
N ARG A 175 0.27 6.95 -29.55
CA ARG A 175 0.69 6.38 -28.27
C ARG A 175 1.44 7.45 -27.47
N PRO A 176 0.97 7.81 -26.25
CA PRO A 176 1.68 8.73 -25.40
C PRO A 176 3.04 8.16 -24.95
N THR A 177 4.09 8.97 -25.05
CA THR A 177 5.44 8.65 -24.56
C THR A 177 5.79 9.40 -23.28
N SER A 178 4.92 10.33 -22.85
CA SER A 178 5.09 11.11 -21.63
C SER A 178 3.80 11.17 -20.83
N TRP A 179 3.91 11.26 -19.52
CA TRP A 179 2.82 11.57 -18.60
C TRP A 179 2.24 12.97 -18.83
N SER A 180 2.88 13.84 -19.65
CA SER A 180 2.34 15.15 -20.00
C SER A 180 0.88 15.11 -20.48
N VAL A 181 0.45 13.99 -21.07
CA VAL A 181 -0.94 13.79 -21.51
C VAL A 181 -1.98 13.95 -20.39
N VAL A 182 -1.62 13.71 -19.15
CA VAL A 182 -2.50 13.91 -17.98
C VAL A 182 -2.20 15.20 -17.21
N TRP A 183 -1.03 15.82 -17.44
CA TRP A 183 -0.63 17.07 -16.76
C TRP A 183 -0.89 18.33 -17.58
N ASP A 184 -0.80 18.23 -18.91
CA ASP A 184 -0.90 19.37 -19.80
C ASP A 184 -2.37 19.79 -19.97
N LYS A 185 -2.63 21.09 -19.81
CA LYS A 185 -3.96 21.69 -20.02
C LYS A 185 -4.42 21.67 -21.47
N GLU A 186 -3.48 21.59 -22.40
CA GLU A 186 -3.73 21.56 -23.85
C GLU A 186 -3.80 20.12 -24.39
N SER A 187 -3.70 19.11 -23.51
CA SER A 187 -3.69 17.71 -23.94
C SER A 187 -5.05 17.27 -24.48
N PRO A 188 -5.09 16.25 -25.37
CA PRO A 188 -6.35 15.65 -25.82
C PRO A 188 -7.19 15.04 -24.68
N ALA A 189 -6.59 14.82 -23.50
CA ALA A 189 -7.29 14.32 -22.32
C ALA A 189 -7.77 15.42 -21.37
N ALA A 190 -7.54 16.70 -21.67
CA ALA A 190 -7.95 17.79 -20.79
C ALA A 190 -9.45 17.74 -20.46
N GLY A 191 -9.82 17.80 -19.18
CA GLY A 191 -11.18 17.64 -18.69
C GLY A 191 -11.72 16.17 -18.70
N HIS A 192 -10.89 15.20 -19.10
CA HIS A 192 -11.22 13.77 -19.15
C HIS A 192 -10.12 12.89 -18.54
N VAL A 193 -9.34 13.45 -17.61
CA VAL A 193 -8.30 12.72 -16.88
C VAL A 193 -8.93 11.98 -15.71
N VAL A 194 -8.47 10.75 -15.48
CA VAL A 194 -8.78 9.99 -14.27
C VAL A 194 -7.51 9.81 -13.45
N ALA A 195 -7.61 9.96 -12.13
CA ALA A 195 -6.47 9.87 -11.21
C ALA A 195 -6.79 8.98 -10.01
N TYR A 196 -5.77 8.32 -9.46
CA TYR A 196 -5.94 7.48 -8.28
C TYR A 196 -6.26 8.32 -7.03
N ASP A 197 -7.31 7.96 -6.31
CA ASP A 197 -7.78 8.67 -5.11
C ASP A 197 -6.99 8.26 -3.86
N SER A 198 -5.74 8.67 -3.83
CA SER A 198 -4.88 8.42 -2.66
C SER A 198 -3.78 9.48 -2.54
N PRO A 199 -3.37 9.85 -1.33
CA PRO A 199 -2.22 10.75 -1.11
C PRO A 199 -0.96 10.31 -1.83
N ILE A 200 -0.78 9.00 -2.04
CA ILE A 200 0.40 8.46 -2.73
C ILE A 200 0.51 8.93 -4.19
N TYR A 201 -0.59 9.40 -4.81
CA TYR A 201 -0.58 9.96 -6.15
C TYR A 201 0.27 11.25 -6.27
N ILE A 202 0.64 11.88 -5.14
CA ILE A 202 1.64 12.97 -5.13
C ILE A 202 3.00 12.48 -5.68
N ALA A 203 3.32 11.19 -5.51
CA ALA A 203 4.55 10.61 -6.07
C ALA A 203 4.52 10.55 -7.60
N ASP A 204 3.36 10.41 -8.23
CA ASP A 204 3.22 10.45 -9.70
C ASP A 204 3.54 11.85 -10.24
N ALA A 205 3.09 12.90 -9.54
CA ALA A 205 3.48 14.28 -9.84
C ALA A 205 4.99 14.50 -9.64
N ALA A 206 5.55 13.97 -8.54
CA ALA A 206 6.99 14.06 -8.28
C ALA A 206 7.81 13.30 -9.34
N LEU A 207 7.32 12.14 -9.83
CA LEU A 207 7.96 11.39 -10.91
C LEU A 207 8.02 12.20 -12.20
N TYR A 208 6.93 12.84 -12.58
CA TYR A 208 6.89 13.73 -13.73
C TYR A 208 7.86 14.91 -13.55
N LEU A 209 7.84 15.57 -12.39
CA LEU A 209 8.75 16.68 -12.09
C LEU A 209 10.22 16.25 -12.06
N LYS A 210 10.54 15.04 -11.61
CA LYS A 210 11.91 14.50 -11.64
C LYS A 210 12.51 14.54 -13.04
N ALA A 211 11.72 14.24 -14.06
CA ALA A 211 12.15 14.24 -15.46
C ALA A 211 12.13 15.66 -16.07
N HIS A 212 11.16 16.50 -15.71
CA HIS A 212 10.92 17.78 -16.37
C HIS A 212 11.44 19.03 -15.61
N ARG A 213 11.84 18.86 -14.32
CA ARG A 213 12.36 19.93 -13.47
C ARG A 213 13.64 19.48 -12.74
N PRO A 214 14.75 19.29 -13.48
CA PRO A 214 16.02 18.83 -12.91
C PRO A 214 16.59 19.78 -11.84
N ASP A 215 16.16 21.03 -11.82
CA ASP A 215 16.49 22.01 -10.77
C ASP A 215 15.93 21.64 -9.38
N LEU A 216 14.90 20.82 -9.32
CA LEU A 216 14.35 20.29 -8.07
C LEU A 216 15.20 19.16 -7.47
N LYS A 217 16.06 18.51 -8.25
CA LYS A 217 16.96 17.42 -7.79
C LYS A 217 16.21 16.28 -7.05
N ILE A 218 15.03 15.89 -7.53
CA ILE A 218 14.27 14.78 -6.95
C ILE A 218 15.00 13.47 -7.22
N ASN A 219 15.52 12.81 -6.19
CA ASN A 219 16.15 11.50 -6.29
C ASN A 219 15.15 10.37 -6.09
N ASP A 220 14.40 10.42 -4.99
CA ASP A 220 13.33 9.48 -4.65
C ASP A 220 12.00 10.24 -4.56
N VAL A 221 11.00 9.76 -5.28
CA VAL A 221 9.68 10.41 -5.39
C VAL A 221 8.83 10.32 -4.12
N TYR A 222 9.26 9.50 -3.17
CA TYR A 222 8.63 9.35 -1.85
C TYR A 222 9.39 10.07 -0.72
N GLU A 223 10.59 10.58 -1.01
CA GLU A 223 11.45 11.28 -0.06
C GLU A 223 11.63 12.72 -0.49
N LEU A 224 10.54 13.47 -0.49
CA LEU A 224 10.50 14.87 -0.92
C LEU A 224 10.77 15.81 0.25
N ASP A 225 11.70 16.77 0.07
CA ASP A 225 11.78 17.93 0.96
C ASP A 225 10.59 18.89 0.71
N GLU A 226 10.42 19.90 1.55
CA GLU A 226 9.30 20.87 1.44
C GLU A 226 9.23 21.51 0.04
N LYS A 227 10.35 21.92 -0.55
CA LYS A 227 10.36 22.54 -1.88
C LYS A 227 9.90 21.57 -2.97
N GLN A 228 10.39 20.35 -2.93
CA GLN A 228 10.02 19.29 -3.88
C GLN A 228 8.55 18.89 -3.72
N PHE A 229 8.11 18.76 -2.47
CA PHE A 229 6.74 18.43 -2.12
C PHE A 229 5.76 19.51 -2.57
N ASP A 230 6.04 20.78 -2.26
CA ASP A 230 5.20 21.90 -2.67
C ASP A 230 5.09 21.98 -4.21
N ALA A 231 6.18 21.73 -4.93
CA ALA A 231 6.15 21.70 -6.40
C ALA A 231 5.25 20.57 -6.93
N ALA A 232 5.26 19.38 -6.31
CA ALA A 232 4.38 18.28 -6.68
C ALA A 232 2.90 18.56 -6.36
N VAL A 233 2.64 19.17 -5.21
CA VAL A 233 1.29 19.60 -4.80
C VAL A 233 0.75 20.69 -5.74
N ASP A 234 1.59 21.65 -6.12
CA ASP A 234 1.20 22.71 -7.06
C ASP A 234 0.88 22.16 -8.45
N LEU A 235 1.64 21.17 -8.93
CA LEU A 235 1.34 20.49 -10.20
C LEU A 235 -0.04 19.79 -10.14
N LEU A 236 -0.35 19.12 -9.02
CA LEU A 236 -1.64 18.48 -8.83
C LEU A 236 -2.81 19.47 -8.74
N LYS A 237 -2.60 20.60 -8.08
CA LYS A 237 -3.59 21.69 -8.07
C LYS A 237 -3.82 22.27 -9.48
N GLN A 238 -2.77 22.35 -10.29
CA GLN A 238 -2.89 22.76 -11.70
C GLN A 238 -3.60 21.70 -12.56
N GLN A 239 -3.41 20.40 -12.25
CA GLN A 239 -4.09 19.30 -12.92
C GLN A 239 -5.57 19.23 -12.54
N ARG A 240 -5.94 19.63 -11.32
CA ARG A 240 -7.29 19.43 -10.74
C ARG A 240 -8.45 19.79 -11.68
N PRO A 241 -8.42 20.94 -12.43
CA PRO A 241 -9.49 21.26 -13.38
C PRO A 241 -9.64 20.27 -14.55
N ASN A 242 -8.58 19.52 -14.87
CA ASN A 242 -8.56 18.52 -15.93
C ASN A 242 -9.00 17.13 -15.45
N VAL A 243 -9.01 16.90 -14.13
CA VAL A 243 -9.41 15.62 -13.54
C VAL A 243 -10.92 15.56 -13.45
N ASN A 244 -11.47 14.64 -14.20
CA ASN A 244 -12.90 14.37 -14.27
C ASN A 244 -13.36 13.41 -13.15
N GLN A 245 -12.48 12.49 -12.75
CA GLN A 245 -12.76 11.50 -11.72
C GLN A 245 -11.50 11.15 -10.91
N TYR A 246 -11.68 11.07 -9.59
CA TYR A 246 -10.76 10.36 -8.71
C TYR A 246 -11.33 8.97 -8.41
N TRP A 247 -10.55 7.91 -8.60
CA TRP A 247 -10.99 6.53 -8.38
C TRP A 247 -10.24 5.87 -7.23
N ALA A 248 -10.96 5.15 -6.39
CA ALA A 248 -10.43 4.24 -5.39
C ALA A 248 -10.75 2.78 -5.73
N ASN A 249 -11.93 2.54 -6.33
CA ASN A 249 -12.33 1.23 -6.82
C ASN A 249 -12.04 1.12 -8.32
N TYR A 250 -11.23 0.13 -8.72
CA TYR A 250 -10.83 -0.07 -10.12
C TYR A 250 -12.00 -0.40 -11.06
N LEU A 251 -13.13 -0.90 -10.54
CA LEU A 251 -14.32 -1.15 -11.37
C LEU A 251 -15.01 0.15 -11.78
N ASP A 252 -14.97 1.19 -10.95
CA ASP A 252 -15.48 2.52 -11.31
C ASP A 252 -14.62 3.15 -12.41
N GLU A 253 -13.30 2.99 -12.31
CA GLU A 253 -12.37 3.38 -13.36
C GLU A 253 -12.65 2.64 -14.66
N LEU A 254 -12.82 1.31 -14.61
CA LEU A 254 -13.18 0.47 -15.74
C LEU A 254 -14.43 1.01 -16.47
N GLN A 255 -15.50 1.30 -15.72
CA GLN A 255 -16.73 1.82 -16.31
C GLN A 255 -16.54 3.19 -16.95
N SER A 256 -15.73 4.05 -16.38
CA SER A 256 -15.47 5.38 -16.92
C SER A 256 -14.73 5.35 -18.26
N PHE A 257 -13.77 4.44 -18.42
CA PHE A 257 -13.10 4.22 -19.70
C PHE A 257 -14.01 3.55 -20.74
N LYS A 258 -14.81 2.57 -20.33
CA LYS A 258 -15.78 1.90 -21.22
C LYS A 258 -16.82 2.86 -21.76
N SER A 259 -17.37 3.72 -20.94
CA SER A 259 -18.37 4.72 -21.31
C SER A 259 -17.79 5.88 -22.15
N GLY A 260 -16.46 6.04 -22.19
CA GLY A 260 -15.82 7.19 -22.82
C GLY A 260 -15.89 8.47 -21.99
N TYR A 261 -16.16 8.35 -20.70
CA TYR A 261 -16.19 9.48 -19.77
C TYR A 261 -14.77 10.00 -19.49
N ASN A 262 -13.79 9.09 -19.36
CA ASN A 262 -12.38 9.42 -19.22
C ASN A 262 -11.56 8.97 -20.44
N TYR A 263 -10.50 9.72 -20.75
CA TYR A 263 -9.66 9.50 -21.92
C TYR A 263 -8.25 9.03 -21.58
N ALA A 264 -7.68 9.47 -20.46
CA ALA A 264 -6.37 9.04 -19.99
C ALA A 264 -6.25 9.10 -18.46
N GLY A 265 -5.39 8.27 -17.90
CA GLY A 265 -5.08 8.30 -16.48
C GLY A 265 -4.23 7.16 -16.00
N THR A 266 -3.94 7.17 -14.71
CA THR A 266 -3.22 6.10 -14.03
C THR A 266 -4.17 4.92 -13.80
N ALA A 267 -3.79 3.74 -14.26
CA ALA A 267 -4.58 2.52 -14.13
C ALA A 267 -3.74 1.32 -13.68
N TRP A 268 -4.37 0.40 -13.00
CA TRP A 268 -3.76 -0.91 -12.76
C TRP A 268 -3.93 -1.82 -13.98
N GLN A 269 -3.02 -2.78 -14.14
CA GLN A 269 -3.06 -3.72 -15.27
C GLN A 269 -4.40 -4.48 -15.35
N VAL A 270 -5.00 -4.82 -14.20
CA VAL A 270 -6.31 -5.49 -14.15
C VAL A 270 -7.41 -4.66 -14.83
N THR A 271 -7.46 -3.35 -14.56
CA THR A 271 -8.44 -2.45 -15.19
C THR A 271 -8.29 -2.45 -16.70
N ALA A 272 -7.05 -2.32 -17.17
CA ALA A 272 -6.75 -2.33 -18.61
C ALA A 272 -7.11 -3.66 -19.26
N ASN A 273 -6.79 -4.78 -18.63
CA ASN A 273 -7.10 -6.12 -19.15
C ASN A 273 -8.61 -6.34 -19.25
N LEU A 274 -9.37 -5.96 -18.23
CA LEU A 274 -10.83 -6.06 -18.24
C LEU A 274 -11.43 -5.16 -19.33
N ALA A 275 -10.96 -3.91 -19.47
CA ALA A 275 -11.42 -3.00 -20.48
C ALA A 275 -11.17 -3.56 -21.91
N MET A 276 -9.97 -4.10 -22.16
CA MET A 276 -9.63 -4.73 -23.43
C MET A 276 -10.44 -6.00 -23.70
N ALA A 277 -10.67 -6.84 -22.68
CA ALA A 277 -11.51 -8.05 -22.81
C ALA A 277 -12.95 -7.70 -23.19
N GLU A 278 -13.45 -6.57 -22.69
CA GLU A 278 -14.77 -6.04 -23.04
C GLU A 278 -14.76 -5.16 -24.30
N LYS A 279 -13.66 -5.20 -25.07
CA LYS A 279 -13.49 -4.49 -26.36
C LYS A 279 -13.60 -2.97 -26.26
N ALA A 280 -13.31 -2.38 -25.10
CA ALA A 280 -13.15 -0.95 -25.01
C ALA A 280 -11.92 -0.50 -25.83
N PRO A 281 -11.98 0.62 -26.55
CA PRO A 281 -10.86 1.11 -27.35
C PRO A 281 -9.79 1.75 -26.44
N VAL A 282 -9.08 0.94 -25.64
CA VAL A 282 -8.04 1.37 -24.72
C VAL A 282 -6.72 0.69 -25.03
N ALA A 283 -5.62 1.36 -24.64
CA ALA A 283 -4.28 0.81 -24.62
C ALA A 283 -3.53 1.33 -23.38
N THR A 284 -2.42 0.67 -23.04
CA THR A 284 -1.56 1.06 -21.95
C THR A 284 -0.15 1.31 -22.41
N THR A 285 0.58 2.12 -21.64
CA THR A 285 2.01 2.35 -21.83
C THR A 285 2.67 2.70 -20.50
N ILE A 286 3.98 2.45 -20.41
CA ILE A 286 4.85 3.09 -19.41
C ILE A 286 5.58 4.21 -20.15
N PRO A 287 5.32 5.49 -19.83
CA PRO A 287 5.99 6.63 -20.43
C PRO A 287 7.50 6.65 -20.18
N ASP A 288 8.22 7.54 -20.88
CA ASP A 288 9.67 7.62 -20.80
C ASP A 288 10.19 8.01 -19.40
N GLU A 289 9.39 8.78 -18.64
CA GLU A 289 9.66 9.12 -17.24
C GLU A 289 9.61 7.89 -16.30
N GLY A 290 9.12 6.75 -16.77
CA GLY A 290 8.79 5.60 -15.97
C GLY A 290 7.39 5.65 -15.39
N ALA A 291 7.14 4.89 -14.34
CA ALA A 291 5.87 4.87 -13.61
C ALA A 291 6.08 4.61 -12.12
N THR A 292 5.11 4.96 -11.29
CA THR A 292 5.02 4.39 -9.97
C THR A 292 4.56 2.93 -10.07
N GLY A 293 4.77 2.15 -9.02
CA GLY A 293 4.36 0.75 -8.97
C GLY A 293 4.05 0.33 -7.55
N TRP A 294 3.42 -0.81 -7.40
CA TRP A 294 3.07 -1.36 -6.10
C TRP A 294 3.63 -2.77 -5.95
N SER A 295 3.95 -3.14 -4.73
CA SER A 295 4.32 -4.51 -4.34
C SER A 295 3.61 -4.82 -3.04
N ASP A 296 2.61 -5.67 -3.12
CA ASP A 296 1.77 -6.00 -1.99
C ASP A 296 2.37 -7.13 -1.17
N THR A 297 2.15 -7.06 0.13
CA THR A 297 2.70 -8.02 1.07
C THR A 297 1.67 -8.46 2.09
N TRP A 298 1.71 -9.72 2.49
CA TRP A 298 0.97 -10.22 3.64
C TRP A 298 1.73 -9.92 4.92
N MET A 299 1.11 -9.18 5.82
CA MET A 299 1.67 -8.79 7.12
C MET A 299 0.82 -9.39 8.24
N ILE A 300 1.49 -9.91 9.29
CA ILE A 300 0.82 -10.45 10.47
C ILE A 300 0.59 -9.35 11.52
N SER A 301 -0.60 -9.29 12.09
CA SER A 301 -0.92 -8.39 13.20
C SER A 301 -0.02 -8.67 14.43
N SER A 302 0.42 -7.61 15.09
CA SER A 302 1.09 -7.72 16.40
C SER A 302 0.17 -8.28 17.50
N LYS A 303 -1.15 -8.28 17.25
CA LYS A 303 -2.21 -8.77 18.14
C LYS A 303 -2.97 -9.96 17.54
N ALA A 304 -2.37 -10.68 16.58
CA ALA A 304 -3.00 -11.82 15.93
C ALA A 304 -3.47 -12.84 16.97
N GLN A 305 -4.74 -13.19 16.91
CA GLN A 305 -5.32 -14.24 17.76
C GLN A 305 -5.09 -15.64 17.16
N HIS A 306 -4.80 -15.69 15.84
CA HIS A 306 -4.64 -16.92 15.08
C HIS A 306 -3.31 -16.91 14.30
N PRO A 307 -2.15 -16.76 15.00
CA PRO A 307 -0.86 -16.58 14.33
C PRO A 307 -0.42 -17.81 13.52
N THR A 308 -0.72 -19.03 13.96
CA THR A 308 -0.40 -20.23 13.18
C THR A 308 -1.19 -20.28 11.88
N CYS A 309 -2.50 -19.97 11.92
CA CYS A 309 -3.34 -19.89 10.73
C CYS A 309 -2.85 -18.80 9.78
N MET A 310 -2.35 -17.66 10.30
CA MET A 310 -1.79 -16.59 9.45
C MET A 310 -0.50 -17.03 8.75
N TYR A 311 0.42 -17.70 9.43
CA TYR A 311 1.61 -18.27 8.80
C TYR A 311 1.27 -19.36 7.78
N GLN A 312 0.28 -20.20 8.05
CA GLN A 312 -0.21 -21.19 7.08
C GLN A 312 -0.82 -20.51 5.85
N TRP A 313 -1.52 -19.37 6.03
CA TRP A 313 -2.00 -18.56 4.91
C TRP A 313 -0.85 -18.01 4.08
N MET A 314 0.16 -17.40 4.71
CA MET A 314 1.34 -16.89 4.01
C MET A 314 2.07 -18.01 3.22
N ASN A 315 2.16 -19.21 3.80
CA ASN A 315 2.70 -20.37 3.10
C ASN A 315 1.81 -20.81 1.92
N TRP A 316 0.49 -20.84 2.11
CA TRP A 316 -0.47 -21.24 1.09
C TRP A 316 -0.48 -20.29 -0.09
N ILE A 317 -0.63 -18.99 0.18
CA ILE A 317 -0.78 -17.97 -0.86
C ILE A 317 0.50 -17.76 -1.67
N THR A 318 1.66 -18.16 -1.17
CA THR A 318 2.94 -18.13 -1.87
C THR A 318 3.29 -19.43 -2.60
N MET A 319 2.44 -20.47 -2.52
CA MET A 319 2.60 -21.68 -3.32
C MET A 319 2.50 -21.36 -4.80
N PRO A 320 3.38 -21.91 -5.66
CA PRO A 320 3.41 -21.56 -7.08
C PRO A 320 2.07 -21.67 -7.80
N LYS A 321 1.32 -22.76 -7.53
CA LYS A 321 0.02 -22.98 -8.16
C LYS A 321 -1.03 -21.97 -7.68
N VAL A 322 -1.13 -21.74 -6.38
CA VAL A 322 -2.09 -20.79 -5.80
C VAL A 322 -1.78 -19.38 -6.27
N GLN A 323 -0.51 -19.00 -6.26
CA GLN A 323 -0.09 -17.67 -6.70
C GLN A 323 -0.33 -17.45 -8.20
N ALA A 324 -0.24 -18.50 -9.02
CA ALA A 324 -0.63 -18.43 -10.43
C ALA A 324 -2.15 -18.19 -10.62
N GLU A 325 -2.98 -18.82 -9.78
CA GLU A 325 -4.42 -18.60 -9.80
C GLU A 325 -4.76 -17.15 -9.43
N VAL A 326 -4.18 -16.65 -8.33
CA VAL A 326 -4.38 -15.28 -7.88
C VAL A 326 -3.88 -14.27 -8.90
N ALA A 327 -2.65 -14.46 -9.39
CA ALA A 327 -2.03 -13.54 -10.34
C ALA A 327 -2.84 -13.41 -11.65
N GLN A 328 -3.37 -14.51 -12.16
CA GLN A 328 -4.22 -14.49 -13.36
C GLN A 328 -5.59 -13.87 -13.09
N TRP A 329 -6.16 -14.10 -11.92
CA TRP A 329 -7.43 -13.50 -11.54
C TRP A 329 -7.33 -11.99 -11.34
N PHE A 330 -6.36 -11.56 -10.55
CA PHE A 330 -6.17 -10.15 -10.22
C PHE A 330 -5.48 -9.36 -11.35
N GLY A 331 -4.65 -10.01 -12.16
CA GLY A 331 -3.85 -9.32 -13.19
C GLY A 331 -2.61 -8.65 -12.60
N GLU A 332 -1.73 -9.44 -11.99
CA GLU A 332 -0.49 -9.00 -11.36
C GLU A 332 0.69 -9.92 -11.68
N ALA A 333 1.90 -9.45 -11.46
CA ALA A 333 3.08 -10.28 -11.49
C ALA A 333 3.21 -11.06 -10.17
N PRO A 334 3.30 -12.40 -10.18
CA PRO A 334 3.46 -13.19 -8.97
C PRO A 334 4.83 -12.98 -8.32
N ALA A 335 4.87 -12.88 -7.00
CA ALA A 335 6.12 -12.75 -6.26
C ALA A 335 6.97 -14.01 -6.29
N ASN A 336 6.36 -15.17 -6.53
CA ASN A 336 7.04 -16.46 -6.74
C ASN A 336 7.13 -16.77 -8.24
N PRO A 337 8.28 -16.60 -8.91
CA PRO A 337 8.42 -16.84 -10.35
C PRO A 337 8.11 -18.27 -10.79
N LYS A 338 8.15 -19.25 -9.86
CA LYS A 338 7.74 -20.63 -10.17
C LYS A 338 6.25 -20.74 -10.50
N ALA A 339 5.44 -19.74 -10.16
CA ALA A 339 4.03 -19.64 -10.56
C ALA A 339 3.85 -19.64 -12.08
N CYS A 340 4.83 -19.13 -12.84
CA CYS A 340 4.79 -19.08 -14.30
C CYS A 340 4.59 -20.45 -14.98
N ARG A 341 4.88 -21.55 -14.30
CA ARG A 341 4.61 -22.91 -14.80
C ARG A 341 3.13 -23.26 -14.86
N TYR A 342 2.31 -22.53 -14.11
CA TYR A 342 0.87 -22.77 -13.93
C TYR A 342 0.00 -21.66 -14.53
N THR A 343 0.63 -20.62 -15.09
CA THR A 343 -0.10 -19.54 -15.78
C THR A 343 -0.30 -19.87 -17.26
N ALA A 344 -1.23 -19.14 -17.89
CA ALA A 344 -1.41 -19.18 -19.33
C ALA A 344 -0.12 -18.79 -20.06
N LYS A 345 0.08 -19.36 -21.27
CA LYS A 345 1.24 -19.06 -22.10
C LYS A 345 1.33 -17.55 -22.36
N GLY A 346 2.51 -16.98 -22.10
CA GLY A 346 2.79 -15.56 -22.29
C GLY A 346 2.41 -14.66 -21.12
N PHE A 347 1.67 -15.18 -20.12
CA PHE A 347 1.26 -14.38 -18.96
C PHE A 347 2.45 -13.70 -18.28
N CYS A 348 3.45 -14.46 -17.86
CA CYS A 348 4.59 -13.91 -17.14
C CYS A 348 5.42 -12.91 -17.95
N SER A 349 5.50 -13.06 -19.27
CA SER A 349 6.13 -12.05 -20.12
C SER A 349 5.31 -10.77 -20.24
N THR A 350 3.97 -10.88 -20.29
CA THR A 350 3.06 -9.73 -20.29
C THR A 350 3.16 -8.92 -18.99
N TYR A 351 3.37 -9.60 -17.86
CA TYR A 351 3.52 -8.96 -16.55
C TYR A 351 4.99 -8.74 -16.16
N HIS A 352 5.92 -8.91 -17.07
CA HIS A 352 7.37 -8.67 -16.86
C HIS A 352 7.96 -9.41 -15.66
N VAL A 353 7.48 -10.63 -15.36
CA VAL A 353 7.99 -11.42 -14.23
C VAL A 353 9.46 -11.72 -14.42
N GLY A 354 10.30 -11.21 -13.50
CA GLY A 354 11.74 -11.42 -13.54
C GLY A 354 12.48 -10.56 -14.59
N ASP A 355 11.88 -9.49 -15.09
CA ASP A 355 12.49 -8.53 -16.03
C ASP A 355 13.11 -7.34 -15.26
N PRO A 356 14.44 -7.34 -15.01
CA PRO A 356 15.08 -6.29 -14.22
C PRO A 356 15.07 -4.92 -14.93
N GLU A 357 15.05 -4.87 -16.26
CA GLU A 357 15.01 -3.60 -16.99
C GLU A 357 13.65 -2.93 -16.86
N PHE A 358 12.59 -3.71 -16.83
CA PHE A 358 11.26 -3.19 -16.53
C PHE A 358 11.18 -2.61 -15.11
N TYR A 359 11.73 -3.31 -14.11
CA TYR A 359 11.71 -2.85 -12.72
C TYR A 359 12.47 -1.56 -12.48
N LYS A 360 13.56 -1.33 -13.19
CA LYS A 360 14.31 -0.07 -13.10
C LYS A 360 13.49 1.16 -13.50
N ARG A 361 12.41 0.95 -14.25
CA ARG A 361 11.49 2.00 -14.68
C ARG A 361 10.37 2.25 -13.69
N LEU A 362 10.28 1.47 -12.61
CA LEU A 362 9.23 1.57 -11.61
C LEU A 362 9.76 2.15 -10.30
N ALA A 363 9.08 3.19 -9.81
CA ALA A 363 9.23 3.67 -8.44
C ALA A 363 8.17 2.97 -7.57
N PHE A 364 8.54 1.89 -6.88
CA PHE A 364 7.62 1.16 -6.03
C PHE A 364 7.14 1.98 -4.84
N TRP A 365 5.84 1.96 -4.58
CA TRP A 365 5.22 2.66 -3.46
C TRP A 365 5.96 2.37 -2.15
N LYS A 366 6.28 3.44 -1.46
CA LYS A 366 6.93 3.44 -0.17
C LYS A 366 6.25 4.51 0.69
N THR A 367 6.03 4.22 1.96
CA THR A 367 5.47 5.21 2.88
C THR A 367 6.40 6.42 3.01
N PRO A 368 5.98 7.65 2.69
CA PRO A 368 6.75 8.86 2.99
C PRO A 368 6.99 9.03 4.48
N VAL A 369 8.23 9.23 4.88
CA VAL A 369 8.66 9.40 6.27
C VAL A 369 9.54 10.66 6.39
N LYS A 370 9.69 11.19 7.61
CA LYS A 370 10.52 12.39 7.85
C LYS A 370 12.00 12.18 7.56
N GLU A 371 12.50 10.99 7.90
CA GLU A 371 13.89 10.64 7.65
C GLU A 371 14.05 10.31 6.16
N CYS A 372 14.79 11.16 5.45
CA CYS A 372 15.23 10.86 4.10
C CYS A 372 16.24 9.70 4.13
N GLY A 373 16.27 8.87 3.11
CA GLY A 373 17.26 7.80 2.96
C GLY A 373 18.66 8.27 2.52
N ASP A 374 18.89 9.59 2.51
CA ASP A 374 20.13 10.24 2.12
C ASP A 374 20.64 11.21 3.21
N ASP A 375 21.61 12.06 2.89
CA ASP A 375 22.26 12.99 3.81
C ASP A 375 21.40 14.20 4.24
N ARG A 376 20.18 14.31 3.75
CA ARG A 376 19.22 15.36 4.14
C ARG A 376 18.66 15.17 5.55
N GLY A 377 18.76 13.96 6.13
CA GLY A 377 18.24 13.65 7.47
C GLY A 377 16.72 13.85 7.56
N SER A 378 16.22 14.42 8.65
CA SER A 378 14.78 14.61 8.95
C SER A 378 14.14 15.76 8.18
N LYS A 379 14.48 15.95 6.91
CA LYS A 379 13.96 17.05 6.07
C LYS A 379 12.86 16.61 5.09
N CYS A 380 12.55 15.33 5.03
CA CYS A 380 11.51 14.82 4.16
C CYS A 380 10.11 15.02 4.75
N VAL A 381 9.14 15.18 3.87
CA VAL A 381 7.74 15.40 4.24
C VAL A 381 7.05 14.06 4.46
N ASP A 382 6.52 13.84 5.67
CA ASP A 382 5.89 12.57 6.04
C ASP A 382 4.48 12.39 5.48
N TYR A 383 3.98 11.16 5.56
CA TYR A 383 2.66 10.78 5.04
C TYR A 383 1.50 11.60 5.62
N SER A 384 1.60 12.11 6.85
CA SER A 384 0.52 12.92 7.42
C SER A 384 0.33 14.24 6.69
N ARG A 385 1.44 14.85 6.26
CA ARG A 385 1.42 16.04 5.40
C ARG A 385 0.91 15.71 3.99
N TRP A 386 1.27 14.55 3.44
CA TRP A 386 0.75 14.09 2.15
C TRP A 386 -0.78 13.94 2.20
N ALA A 387 -1.31 13.32 3.25
CA ALA A 387 -2.76 13.18 3.44
C ALA A 387 -3.48 14.52 3.58
N GLN A 388 -2.89 15.49 4.31
CA GLN A 388 -3.45 16.85 4.44
C GLN A 388 -3.47 17.57 3.09
N ALA A 389 -2.35 17.51 2.34
CA ALA A 389 -2.26 18.14 1.03
C ALA A 389 -3.23 17.51 0.03
N TRP A 390 -3.38 16.18 0.07
CA TRP A 390 -4.33 15.45 -0.78
C TRP A 390 -5.77 15.95 -0.59
N THR A 391 -6.18 16.15 0.66
CA THR A 391 -7.49 16.74 0.96
C THR A 391 -7.66 18.13 0.33
N GLN A 392 -6.61 18.97 0.38
CA GLN A 392 -6.63 20.29 -0.22
C GLN A 392 -6.62 20.30 -1.76
N ILE A 393 -5.96 19.30 -2.37
CA ILE A 393 -5.92 19.12 -3.83
C ILE A 393 -7.31 18.77 -4.36
N LYS A 394 -8.00 17.87 -3.67
CA LYS A 394 -9.32 17.42 -4.12
C LYS A 394 -10.43 18.47 -3.93
N GLY A 395 -10.35 19.29 -2.89
CA GLY A 395 -11.34 20.32 -2.52
C GLY A 395 -12.38 19.80 -1.58
#